data_e21f9c588b9a872f9dbdb12204911d8d
#
_entry.id   e21f9c588b9a872f9dbdb12204911d8d
#
_cell.length_a   1.000
_cell.length_b   1.000
_cell.length_c   1.000
_cell.angle_alpha   90.00
_cell.angle_beta   90.00
_cell.angle_gamma   90.00
#
_symmetry.space_group_name_H-M   'P 1'
#
loop_
_entity.id
_entity.type
_entity.pdbx_description
1 polymer ?
#
loop_
_entity_poly.entity_id
_entity_poly.type
_entity_poly.pdbx_seq_one_letter_code
_entity_poly.pdbx_strand_id
1 'polypeptide(L)'
;YLYDGTIRAKVIETGIEVKAKIENHGILSSRKGVNFPNTVIDIDVITKKDEIDIAWGVENEVDYFAISFVQNAKDMKNARKLLNGYKGKLIAKIEKFDAVANIDEIIEASDGLMVARGDLGIEVPYYDVPTIQKMLIKKANLKGIPVITATQMLLSMTQNERATRAEISDVANAVLDGTDVVMLSEESAVGEDPINVVDTMHNIIAKTEDIYNFDK
;
A
#
# COMPACT_ATOMS: atom_id res chain seq x y z
N TYR A 1 -2.70 -13.37 10.79
CA TYR A 1 -1.29 -13.02 10.97
C TYR A 1 -1.15 -11.89 11.97
N LEU A 2 -0.02 -11.85 12.68
CA LEU A 2 0.33 -10.79 13.62
C LEU A 2 1.64 -10.16 13.19
N TYR A 3 1.85 -8.87 13.53
CA TYR A 3 3.08 -8.15 13.28
C TYR A 3 3.55 -8.28 11.82
N ASP A 4 2.82 -7.62 10.93
CA ASP A 4 3.15 -7.50 9.50
C ASP A 4 3.44 -8.86 8.83
N GLY A 5 2.67 -9.89 9.22
CA GLY A 5 2.79 -11.24 8.68
C GLY A 5 3.90 -12.11 9.28
N THR A 6 4.73 -11.59 10.18
CA THR A 6 5.90 -12.32 10.74
C THR A 6 5.49 -13.46 11.66
N ILE A 7 4.34 -13.36 12.34
CA ILE A 7 3.82 -14.39 13.25
C ILE A 7 2.52 -14.92 12.68
N ARG A 8 2.50 -16.23 12.43
CA ARG A 8 1.31 -16.95 11.98
C ARG A 8 0.59 -17.59 13.17
N ALA A 9 -0.72 -17.35 13.24
CA ALA A 9 -1.59 -17.94 14.25
C ALA A 9 -2.83 -18.54 13.59
N LYS A 10 -3.23 -19.72 14.01
CA LYS A 10 -4.45 -20.39 13.57
C LYS A 10 -5.51 -20.29 14.65
N VAL A 11 -6.67 -19.74 14.32
CA VAL A 11 -7.81 -19.70 15.23
C VAL A 11 -8.28 -21.14 15.50
N ILE A 12 -8.43 -21.50 16.77
CA ILE A 12 -8.87 -22.82 17.22
C ILE A 12 -10.20 -22.78 17.98
N GLU A 13 -10.56 -21.62 18.52
CA GLU A 13 -11.82 -21.43 19.23
C GLU A 13 -12.28 -19.97 19.09
N THR A 14 -13.57 -19.75 18.90
CA THR A 14 -14.20 -18.44 18.82
C THR A 14 -15.29 -18.30 19.86
N GLY A 15 -15.47 -17.10 20.44
CA GLY A 15 -16.45 -16.78 21.45
C GLY A 15 -16.30 -15.33 21.87
N ILE A 16 -16.52 -15.02 23.16
CA ILE A 16 -16.22 -13.71 23.75
C ILE A 16 -14.73 -13.37 23.58
N GLU A 17 -13.89 -14.40 23.65
CA GLU A 17 -12.46 -14.33 23.34
C GLU A 17 -12.15 -15.27 22.17
N VAL A 18 -11.11 -14.93 21.40
CA VAL A 18 -10.59 -15.76 20.32
C VAL A 18 -9.32 -16.44 20.80
N LYS A 19 -9.31 -17.79 20.79
CA LYS A 19 -8.10 -18.56 21.05
C LYS A 19 -7.43 -18.93 19.73
N ALA A 20 -6.12 -18.65 19.65
CA ALA A 20 -5.33 -18.97 18.47
C ALA A 20 -4.05 -19.72 18.87
N LYS A 21 -3.68 -20.69 18.04
CA LYS A 21 -2.41 -21.41 18.16
C LYS A 21 -1.36 -20.73 17.30
N ILE A 22 -0.25 -20.32 17.92
CA ILE A 22 0.92 -19.79 17.21
C ILE A 22 1.63 -20.93 16.47
N GLU A 23 1.93 -20.72 15.19
CA GLU A 23 2.48 -21.75 14.32
C GLU A 23 3.97 -21.55 13.98
N ASN A 24 4.54 -20.38 14.27
CA ASN A 24 5.97 -20.12 14.09
C ASN A 24 6.53 -19.23 15.21
N HIS A 25 7.86 -19.14 15.29
CA HIS A 25 8.52 -18.29 16.28
C HIS A 25 8.47 -16.81 15.86
N GLY A 26 8.41 -15.92 16.86
CA GLY A 26 8.46 -14.47 16.66
C GLY A 26 8.38 -13.72 17.98
N ILE A 27 8.78 -12.45 17.96
CA ILE A 27 8.66 -11.53 19.09
C ILE A 27 7.52 -10.57 18.78
N LEU A 28 6.45 -10.62 19.59
CA LEU A 28 5.33 -9.71 19.46
C LEU A 28 5.48 -8.55 20.44
N SER A 29 5.60 -7.34 19.89
CA SER A 29 5.60 -6.11 20.68
C SER A 29 4.20 -5.47 20.72
N SER A 30 4.01 -4.53 21.66
CA SER A 30 2.75 -3.80 21.79
C SER A 30 2.41 -2.97 20.53
N ARG A 31 1.12 -2.79 20.28
CA ARG A 31 0.58 -1.96 19.19
C ARG A 31 0.89 -2.45 17.76
N LYS A 32 1.12 -3.75 17.59
CA LYS A 32 1.28 -4.35 16.26
C LYS A 32 -0.07 -4.79 15.69
N GLY A 33 -0.18 -4.66 14.36
CA GLY A 33 -1.39 -5.00 13.61
C GLY A 33 -1.71 -6.49 13.63
N VAL A 34 -2.99 -6.79 13.36
CA VAL A 34 -3.51 -8.15 13.17
C VAL A 34 -4.20 -8.17 11.81
N ASN A 35 -3.79 -9.09 10.94
CA ASN A 35 -4.39 -9.31 9.64
C ASN A 35 -5.18 -10.62 9.64
N PHE A 36 -6.33 -10.60 8.97
CA PHE A 36 -7.21 -11.75 8.80
C PHE A 36 -7.39 -12.07 7.31
N PRO A 37 -6.40 -12.75 6.68
CA PRO A 37 -6.48 -13.07 5.25
C PRO A 37 -7.76 -13.84 4.91
N ASN A 38 -8.29 -13.57 3.72
CA ASN A 38 -9.51 -14.20 3.21
C ASN A 38 -10.75 -14.02 4.12
N THR A 39 -10.74 -13.00 4.97
CA THR A 39 -11.86 -12.69 5.87
C THR A 39 -12.44 -11.35 5.55
N VAL A 40 -13.71 -11.31 5.15
CA VAL A 40 -14.45 -10.07 5.02
C VAL A 40 -14.82 -9.60 6.42
N ILE A 41 -14.32 -8.43 6.80
CA ILE A 41 -14.63 -7.80 8.08
C ILE A 41 -15.61 -6.67 7.80
N ASP A 42 -16.85 -6.82 8.26
CA ASP A 42 -17.90 -5.82 8.10
C ASP A 42 -17.75 -4.71 9.16
N ILE A 43 -16.74 -3.88 8.97
CA ILE A 43 -16.50 -2.67 9.78
C ILE A 43 -16.30 -1.48 8.85
N ASP A 44 -16.68 -0.30 9.34
CA ASP A 44 -16.38 0.93 8.62
C ASP A 44 -14.86 1.16 8.59
N VAL A 45 -14.33 1.33 7.40
CA VAL A 45 -12.89 1.59 7.17
C VAL A 45 -12.49 2.93 7.79
N ILE A 46 -13.36 3.92 7.71
CA ILE A 46 -13.15 5.26 8.28
C ILE A 46 -13.60 5.28 9.73
N THR A 47 -12.65 5.46 10.63
CA THR A 47 -12.90 5.58 12.07
C THR A 47 -13.18 7.04 12.47
N LYS A 48 -13.64 7.26 13.72
CA LYS A 48 -13.79 8.62 14.27
C LYS A 48 -12.46 9.39 14.32
N LYS A 49 -11.34 8.69 14.47
CA LYS A 49 -10.02 9.31 14.39
C LYS A 49 -9.73 9.79 12.98
N ASP A 50 -10.03 8.97 11.97
CA ASP A 50 -9.82 9.36 10.57
C ASP A 50 -10.68 10.56 10.17
N GLU A 51 -11.90 10.68 10.70
CA GLU A 51 -12.74 11.87 10.50
C GLU A 51 -12.04 13.14 11.02
N ILE A 52 -11.41 13.07 12.20
CA ILE A 52 -10.64 14.18 12.79
C ILE A 52 -9.41 14.47 11.94
N ASP A 53 -8.68 13.45 11.53
CA ASP A 53 -7.47 13.59 10.72
C ASP A 53 -7.78 14.19 9.34
N ILE A 54 -8.89 13.77 8.69
CA ILE A 54 -9.35 14.35 7.43
C ILE A 54 -9.74 15.83 7.61
N ALA A 55 -10.48 16.16 8.67
CA ALA A 55 -10.84 17.54 8.96
C ALA A 55 -9.60 18.41 9.16
N TRP A 56 -8.61 17.93 9.92
CA TRP A 56 -7.32 18.60 10.08
C TRP A 56 -6.59 18.79 8.75
N GLY A 57 -6.60 17.75 7.89
CA GLY A 57 -5.99 17.83 6.56
C GLY A 57 -6.65 18.87 5.66
N VAL A 58 -7.99 19.00 5.74
CA VAL A 58 -8.74 20.04 5.02
C VAL A 58 -8.37 21.44 5.52
N GLU A 59 -8.29 21.63 6.84
CA GLU A 59 -7.89 22.91 7.46
C GLU A 59 -6.45 23.32 7.10
N ASN A 60 -5.56 22.34 6.89
CA ASN A 60 -4.15 22.56 6.52
C ASN A 60 -3.88 22.45 5.01
N GLU A 61 -4.91 22.48 4.20
CA GLU A 61 -4.85 22.52 2.74
C GLU A 61 -4.04 21.35 2.12
N VAL A 62 -4.17 20.13 2.70
CA VAL A 62 -3.50 18.93 2.20
C VAL A 62 -4.03 18.55 0.82
N ASP A 63 -3.13 18.33 -0.14
CA ASP A 63 -3.49 18.01 -1.53
C ASP A 63 -4.04 16.60 -1.70
N TYR A 64 -3.48 15.61 -0.98
CA TYR A 64 -3.80 14.20 -1.14
C TYR A 64 -4.08 13.52 0.19
N PHE A 65 -5.12 12.71 0.22
CA PHE A 65 -5.50 11.85 1.36
C PHE A 65 -5.46 10.40 0.91
N ALA A 66 -4.59 9.59 1.49
CA ALA A 66 -4.49 8.17 1.20
C ALA A 66 -5.29 7.37 2.23
N ILE A 67 -6.30 6.65 1.75
CA ILE A 67 -7.22 5.87 2.59
C ILE A 67 -6.73 4.44 2.67
N SER A 68 -6.37 3.99 3.88
CA SER A 68 -5.90 2.61 4.13
C SER A 68 -7.07 1.62 4.17
N PHE A 69 -6.77 0.37 3.86
CA PHE A 69 -7.68 -0.78 3.97
C PHE A 69 -9.01 -0.62 3.21
N VAL A 70 -9.02 0.13 2.12
CA VAL A 70 -10.19 0.26 1.24
C VAL A 70 -10.65 -1.12 0.80
N GLN A 71 -11.96 -1.39 0.86
CA GLN A 71 -12.55 -2.67 0.48
C GLN A 71 -13.43 -2.54 -0.77
N ASN A 72 -14.09 -1.38 -0.94
CA ASN A 72 -15.04 -1.13 -2.02
C ASN A 72 -15.24 0.37 -2.27
N ALA A 73 -16.05 0.72 -3.29
CA ALA A 73 -16.34 2.11 -3.64
C ALA A 73 -17.05 2.91 -2.54
N LYS A 74 -17.80 2.24 -1.64
CA LYS A 74 -18.51 2.92 -0.55
C LYS A 74 -17.52 3.59 0.41
N ASP A 75 -16.36 2.97 0.68
CA ASP A 75 -15.33 3.51 1.55
C ASP A 75 -14.79 4.83 0.99
N MET A 76 -14.45 4.85 -0.30
CA MET A 76 -13.99 6.06 -0.99
C MET A 76 -15.06 7.15 -1.04
N LYS A 77 -16.32 6.78 -1.29
CA LYS A 77 -17.44 7.73 -1.26
C LYS A 77 -17.68 8.31 0.14
N ASN A 78 -17.48 7.52 1.19
CA ASN A 78 -17.58 8.02 2.57
C ASN A 78 -16.44 8.99 2.88
N ALA A 79 -15.19 8.68 2.52
CA ALA A 79 -14.08 9.60 2.64
C ALA A 79 -14.33 10.91 1.86
N ARG A 80 -14.88 10.83 0.65
CA ARG A 80 -15.22 11.99 -0.17
C ARG A 80 -16.23 12.93 0.50
N LYS A 81 -17.21 12.39 1.20
CA LYS A 81 -18.18 13.20 1.96
C LYS A 81 -17.52 14.02 3.08
N LEU A 82 -16.50 13.46 3.72
CA LEU A 82 -15.77 14.13 4.79
C LEU A 82 -14.93 15.31 4.31
N LEU A 83 -14.51 15.31 3.04
CA LEU A 83 -13.86 16.48 2.43
C LEU A 83 -14.80 17.69 2.30
N ASN A 84 -16.12 17.49 2.40
CA ASN A 84 -17.13 18.57 2.43
C ASN A 84 -16.94 19.62 1.32
N GLY A 85 -16.65 19.18 0.08
CA GLY A 85 -16.42 20.07 -1.07
C GLY A 85 -14.97 20.58 -1.20
N TYR A 86 -14.09 20.24 -0.28
CA TYR A 86 -12.67 20.55 -0.42
C TYR A 86 -12.06 19.82 -1.63
N LYS A 87 -11.16 20.50 -2.36
CA LYS A 87 -10.55 20.03 -3.63
C LYS A 87 -9.51 18.94 -3.49
N GLY A 88 -9.17 18.53 -2.26
CA GLY A 88 -8.19 17.46 -1.99
C GLY A 88 -8.54 16.16 -2.72
N LYS A 89 -7.51 15.45 -3.12
CA LYS A 89 -7.59 14.21 -3.89
C LYS A 89 -7.55 12.98 -2.99
N LEU A 90 -8.32 11.96 -3.34
CA LEU A 90 -8.38 10.70 -2.59
C LEU A 90 -7.61 9.61 -3.32
N ILE A 91 -6.65 9.00 -2.64
CA ILE A 91 -5.89 7.83 -3.10
C ILE A 91 -6.39 6.60 -2.35
N ALA A 92 -6.87 5.60 -3.08
CA ALA A 92 -7.23 4.31 -2.50
C ALA A 92 -5.99 3.43 -2.32
N LYS A 93 -5.71 2.99 -1.09
CA LYS A 93 -4.64 2.03 -0.81
C LYS A 93 -5.20 0.60 -0.94
N ILE A 94 -4.65 -0.15 -1.88
CA ILE A 94 -5.05 -1.53 -2.15
C ILE A 94 -4.16 -2.45 -1.31
N GLU A 95 -4.74 -2.90 -0.20
CA GLU A 95 -4.08 -3.65 0.86
C GLU A 95 -4.78 -4.97 1.16
N LYS A 96 -6.00 -5.17 0.63
CA LYS A 96 -6.85 -6.31 0.94
C LYS A 96 -7.26 -7.09 -0.31
N PHE A 97 -7.55 -8.38 -0.13
CA PHE A 97 -7.98 -9.25 -1.23
C PHE A 97 -9.32 -8.83 -1.84
N ASP A 98 -10.25 -8.34 -1.03
CA ASP A 98 -11.55 -7.84 -1.46
C ASP A 98 -11.44 -6.55 -2.28
N ALA A 99 -10.49 -5.67 -1.94
CA ALA A 99 -10.18 -4.50 -2.77
C ALA A 99 -9.71 -4.90 -4.18
N VAL A 100 -8.94 -5.97 -4.30
CA VAL A 100 -8.52 -6.49 -5.61
C VAL A 100 -9.71 -6.99 -6.43
N ALA A 101 -10.67 -7.65 -5.77
CA ALA A 101 -11.90 -8.12 -6.43
C ALA A 101 -12.80 -6.95 -6.87
N ASN A 102 -12.86 -5.87 -6.07
CA ASN A 102 -13.71 -4.70 -6.28
C ASN A 102 -12.99 -3.55 -6.99
N ILE A 103 -11.81 -3.79 -7.59
CA ILE A 103 -10.91 -2.74 -8.05
C ILE A 103 -11.54 -1.76 -9.04
N ASP A 104 -12.39 -2.22 -9.95
CA ASP A 104 -12.98 -1.36 -10.97
C ASP A 104 -13.88 -0.27 -10.35
N GLU A 105 -14.71 -0.63 -9.38
CA GLU A 105 -15.56 0.34 -8.69
C GLU A 105 -14.76 1.25 -7.74
N ILE A 106 -13.64 0.77 -7.17
CA ILE A 106 -12.75 1.58 -6.33
C ILE A 106 -12.07 2.64 -7.18
N ILE A 107 -11.54 2.28 -8.35
CA ILE A 107 -10.91 3.20 -9.31
C ILE A 107 -11.89 4.30 -9.72
N GLU A 108 -13.15 3.95 -10.01
CA GLU A 108 -14.18 4.94 -10.37
C GLU A 108 -14.49 5.96 -9.25
N ALA A 109 -14.28 5.58 -7.99
CA ALA A 109 -14.54 6.43 -6.84
C ALA A 109 -13.31 7.20 -6.32
N SER A 110 -12.13 6.98 -6.92
CA SER A 110 -10.83 7.47 -6.46
C SER A 110 -10.21 8.47 -7.43
N ASP A 111 -9.31 9.31 -6.94
CA ASP A 111 -8.49 10.21 -7.77
C ASP A 111 -7.09 9.65 -8.05
N GLY A 112 -6.72 8.57 -7.37
CA GLY A 112 -5.46 7.85 -7.53
C GLY A 112 -5.48 6.51 -6.80
N LEU A 113 -4.49 5.68 -7.08
CA LEU A 113 -4.37 4.34 -6.53
C LEU A 113 -3.00 4.16 -5.87
N MET A 114 -2.93 3.40 -4.79
CA MET A 114 -1.65 2.94 -4.22
C MET A 114 -1.65 1.41 -4.10
N VAL A 115 -0.66 0.78 -4.71
CA VAL A 115 -0.39 -0.65 -4.54
C VAL A 115 0.48 -0.80 -3.29
N ALA A 116 -0.15 -1.07 -2.14
CA ALA A 116 0.52 -1.18 -0.85
C ALA A 116 0.93 -2.64 -0.60
N ARG A 117 2.06 -3.03 -1.18
CA ARG A 117 2.49 -4.44 -1.33
C ARG A 117 2.76 -5.16 -0.02
N GLY A 118 3.12 -4.44 1.04
CA GLY A 118 3.37 -5.00 2.37
C GLY A 118 2.13 -5.70 2.93
N ASP A 119 1.06 -4.94 3.14
CA ASP A 119 -0.20 -5.47 3.66
C ASP A 119 -0.89 -6.39 2.65
N LEU A 120 -0.88 -6.04 1.36
CA LEU A 120 -1.44 -6.88 0.31
C LEU A 120 -0.79 -8.28 0.29
N GLY A 121 0.53 -8.38 0.48
CA GLY A 121 1.25 -9.66 0.51
C GLY A 121 0.97 -10.52 1.75
N ILE A 122 0.27 -9.96 2.76
CA ILE A 122 -0.25 -10.72 3.91
C ILE A 122 -1.67 -11.23 3.59
N GLU A 123 -2.45 -10.44 2.88
CA GLU A 123 -3.86 -10.70 2.57
C GLU A 123 -4.06 -11.66 1.39
N VAL A 124 -3.13 -11.68 0.44
CA VAL A 124 -3.11 -12.61 -0.70
C VAL A 124 -1.86 -13.50 -0.65
N PRO A 125 -1.80 -14.62 -1.40
CA PRO A 125 -0.55 -15.36 -1.56
C PRO A 125 0.55 -14.42 -2.06
N TYR A 126 1.66 -14.33 -1.35
CA TYR A 126 2.72 -13.34 -1.63
C TYR A 126 3.28 -13.43 -3.06
N TYR A 127 3.24 -14.61 -3.68
CA TYR A 127 3.67 -14.82 -5.07
C TYR A 127 2.67 -14.26 -6.11
N ASP A 128 1.45 -13.88 -5.70
CA ASP A 128 0.46 -13.24 -6.58
C ASP A 128 0.64 -11.71 -6.61
N VAL A 129 1.35 -11.14 -5.62
CA VAL A 129 1.54 -9.68 -5.52
C VAL A 129 2.10 -9.05 -6.80
N PRO A 130 3.14 -9.62 -7.47
CA PRO A 130 3.67 -9.02 -8.70
C PRO A 130 2.65 -8.96 -9.84
N THR A 131 1.82 -9.99 -9.98
CA THR A 131 0.79 -10.03 -11.04
C THR A 131 -0.37 -9.10 -10.73
N ILE A 132 -0.76 -9.00 -9.46
CA ILE A 132 -1.77 -8.04 -8.99
C ILE A 132 -1.26 -6.61 -9.20
N GLN A 133 -0.01 -6.29 -8.84
CA GLN A 133 0.61 -4.98 -9.09
C GLN A 133 0.47 -4.57 -10.56
N LYS A 134 0.90 -5.43 -11.47
CA LYS A 134 0.81 -5.15 -12.93
C LYS A 134 -0.62 -4.91 -13.39
N MET A 135 -1.57 -5.68 -12.88
CA MET A 135 -2.99 -5.51 -13.20
C MET A 135 -3.53 -4.19 -12.67
N LEU A 136 -3.19 -3.82 -11.42
CA LEU A 136 -3.63 -2.58 -10.79
C LEU A 136 -3.07 -1.35 -11.52
N ILE A 137 -1.77 -1.34 -11.81
CA ILE A 137 -1.11 -0.26 -12.56
C ILE A 137 -1.76 -0.10 -13.94
N LYS A 138 -1.95 -1.20 -14.68
CA LYS A 138 -2.60 -1.17 -15.99
C LYS A 138 -4.03 -0.60 -15.93
N LYS A 139 -4.82 -0.97 -14.92
CA LYS A 139 -6.19 -0.46 -14.77
C LYS A 139 -6.22 1.02 -14.42
N ALA A 140 -5.35 1.48 -13.52
CA ALA A 140 -5.21 2.89 -13.18
C ALA A 140 -4.82 3.73 -14.40
N ASN A 141 -3.83 3.29 -15.19
CA ASN A 141 -3.38 3.95 -16.40
C ASN A 141 -4.48 4.03 -17.47
N LEU A 142 -5.24 2.95 -17.68
CA LEU A 142 -6.37 2.95 -18.62
C LEU A 142 -7.47 3.93 -18.19
N LYS A 143 -7.61 4.18 -16.89
CA LYS A 143 -8.55 5.17 -16.35
C LYS A 143 -7.99 6.59 -16.36
N GLY A 144 -6.69 6.76 -16.49
CA GLY A 144 -6.00 8.05 -16.45
C GLY A 144 -5.89 8.63 -15.03
N ILE A 145 -5.80 7.78 -14.01
CA ILE A 145 -5.52 8.19 -12.62
C ILE A 145 -4.13 7.78 -12.20
N PRO A 146 -3.42 8.59 -11.39
CA PRO A 146 -2.07 8.27 -10.95
C PRO A 146 -2.04 7.02 -10.07
N VAL A 147 -0.97 6.23 -10.20
CA VAL A 147 -0.73 5.04 -9.40
C VAL A 147 0.63 5.09 -8.71
N ILE A 148 0.62 4.76 -7.42
CA ILE A 148 1.80 4.71 -6.55
C ILE A 148 2.12 3.24 -6.26
N THR A 149 3.35 2.82 -6.53
CA THR A 149 3.86 1.53 -6.06
C THR A 149 4.65 1.72 -4.77
N ALA A 150 4.24 1.06 -3.72
CA ALA A 150 4.69 1.32 -2.36
C ALA A 150 5.16 0.06 -1.63
N THR A 151 5.97 0.29 -0.60
CA THR A 151 6.53 -0.66 0.37
C THR A 151 7.58 -1.62 -0.18
N GLN A 152 8.63 -1.84 0.62
CA GLN A 152 9.71 -2.79 0.35
C GLN A 152 10.41 -2.59 -1.01
N MET A 153 10.54 -1.33 -1.44
CA MET A 153 11.18 -1.00 -2.72
C MET A 153 12.70 -1.21 -2.65
N LEU A 154 13.34 -0.67 -1.60
CA LEU A 154 14.77 -0.79 -1.33
C LEU A 154 15.01 -1.15 0.14
N LEU A 155 14.19 -2.04 0.72
CA LEU A 155 14.12 -2.30 2.15
C LEU A 155 15.48 -2.68 2.77
N SER A 156 16.33 -3.40 2.05
CA SER A 156 17.65 -3.77 2.54
C SER A 156 18.54 -2.54 2.85
N MET A 157 18.25 -1.40 2.22
CA MET A 157 18.98 -0.14 2.45
C MET A 157 18.60 0.56 3.76
N THR A 158 17.69 0.02 4.55
CA THR A 158 17.51 0.47 5.94
C THR A 158 18.78 0.25 6.76
N GLN A 159 19.60 -0.76 6.43
CA GLN A 159 20.80 -1.16 7.16
C GLN A 159 22.03 -1.34 6.25
N ASN A 160 21.87 -1.30 4.94
CA ASN A 160 22.96 -1.53 4.01
C ASN A 160 23.14 -0.33 3.08
N GLU A 161 24.38 -0.03 2.75
CA GLU A 161 24.75 1.05 1.83
C GLU A 161 24.21 0.82 0.39
N ARG A 162 23.99 -0.44 0.01
CA ARG A 162 23.57 -0.81 -1.35
C ARG A 162 22.34 -1.69 -1.34
N ALA A 163 21.42 -1.40 -2.27
CA ALA A 163 20.30 -2.27 -2.56
C ALA A 163 20.75 -3.61 -3.15
N THR A 164 19.94 -4.63 -2.95
CA THR A 164 20.11 -5.91 -3.62
C THR A 164 19.74 -5.80 -5.11
N ARG A 165 20.27 -6.71 -5.94
CA ARG A 165 19.88 -6.77 -7.36
C ARG A 165 18.38 -7.03 -7.56
N ALA A 166 17.76 -7.75 -6.66
CA ALA A 166 16.32 -8.01 -6.69
C ALA A 166 15.52 -6.71 -6.49
N GLU A 167 15.90 -5.90 -5.51
CA GLU A 167 15.25 -4.60 -5.24
C GLU A 167 15.46 -3.60 -6.38
N ILE A 168 16.66 -3.52 -6.95
CA ILE A 168 16.92 -2.68 -8.13
C ILE A 168 16.02 -3.11 -9.30
N SER A 169 15.90 -4.43 -9.51
CA SER A 169 15.01 -4.97 -10.55
C SER A 169 13.54 -4.71 -10.25
N ASP A 170 13.13 -4.73 -8.99
CA ASP A 170 11.75 -4.47 -8.58
C ASP A 170 11.35 -3.01 -8.85
N VAL A 171 12.19 -2.04 -8.46
CA VAL A 171 11.97 -0.62 -8.79
C VAL A 171 11.89 -0.42 -10.30
N ALA A 172 12.85 -0.95 -11.06
CA ALA A 172 12.85 -0.85 -12.52
C ALA A 172 11.59 -1.47 -13.14
N ASN A 173 11.13 -2.63 -12.64
CA ASN A 173 9.90 -3.25 -13.12
C ASN A 173 8.66 -2.40 -12.80
N ALA A 174 8.56 -1.77 -11.64
CA ALA A 174 7.46 -0.89 -11.32
C ALA A 174 7.37 0.29 -12.32
N VAL A 175 8.52 0.89 -12.67
CA VAL A 175 8.60 1.94 -13.70
C VAL A 175 8.16 1.39 -15.06
N LEU A 176 8.68 0.23 -15.48
CA LEU A 176 8.31 -0.41 -16.76
C LEU A 176 6.84 -0.83 -16.82
N ASP A 177 6.22 -1.14 -15.69
CA ASP A 177 4.80 -1.43 -15.58
C ASP A 177 3.94 -0.18 -15.81
N GLY A 178 4.53 1.02 -15.72
CA GLY A 178 3.87 2.31 -15.90
C GLY A 178 3.36 2.94 -14.60
N THR A 179 4.01 2.68 -13.46
CA THR A 179 3.71 3.43 -12.23
C THR A 179 4.12 4.89 -12.36
N ASP A 180 3.31 5.80 -11.84
CA ASP A 180 3.61 7.24 -11.85
C ASP A 180 4.53 7.64 -10.69
N VAL A 181 4.44 6.91 -9.57
CA VAL A 181 5.20 7.18 -8.35
C VAL A 181 5.70 5.87 -7.74
N VAL A 182 6.94 5.85 -7.28
CA VAL A 182 7.47 4.82 -6.37
C VAL A 182 7.69 5.45 -5.00
N MET A 183 7.32 4.75 -3.93
CA MET A 183 7.33 5.29 -2.57
C MET A 183 8.32 4.53 -1.69
N LEU A 184 9.22 5.28 -1.06
CA LEU A 184 10.04 4.81 0.06
C LEU A 184 9.24 4.92 1.36
N SER A 185 9.46 4.03 2.30
CA SER A 185 8.81 3.98 3.61
C SER A 185 9.86 3.95 4.73
N GLU A 186 10.15 2.77 5.28
CA GLU A 186 11.14 2.57 6.33
C GLU A 186 12.55 2.99 5.87
N GLU A 187 12.84 2.79 4.60
CA GLU A 187 14.14 3.06 4.00
C GLU A 187 14.58 4.51 4.22
N SER A 188 13.66 5.46 4.12
CA SER A 188 13.93 6.89 4.34
C SER A 188 13.49 7.39 5.73
N ALA A 189 12.59 6.67 6.43
CA ALA A 189 12.07 7.11 7.72
C ALA A 189 12.94 6.67 8.90
N VAL A 190 13.53 5.48 8.85
CA VAL A 190 14.34 4.89 9.92
C VAL A 190 15.67 4.31 9.41
N GLY A 191 15.94 4.37 8.12
CA GLY A 191 17.19 3.90 7.52
C GLY A 191 18.40 4.71 7.96
N GLU A 192 19.58 4.10 7.94
CA GLU A 192 20.84 4.70 8.37
C GLU A 192 21.29 5.84 7.44
N ASP A 193 21.01 5.74 6.13
CA ASP A 193 21.37 6.76 5.13
C ASP A 193 20.20 7.06 4.17
N PRO A 194 19.24 7.86 4.61
CA PRO A 194 18.05 8.19 3.80
C PRO A 194 18.40 8.96 2.51
N ILE A 195 19.49 9.72 2.48
CA ILE A 195 19.92 10.47 1.30
C ILE A 195 20.37 9.50 0.21
N ASN A 196 21.26 8.56 0.54
CA ASN A 196 21.73 7.54 -0.40
C ASN A 196 20.58 6.64 -0.91
N VAL A 197 19.57 6.37 -0.09
CA VAL A 197 18.37 5.62 -0.51
C VAL A 197 17.60 6.37 -1.58
N VAL A 198 17.37 7.67 -1.40
CA VAL A 198 16.67 8.51 -2.36
C VAL A 198 17.47 8.65 -3.66
N ASP A 199 18.79 8.86 -3.56
CA ASP A 199 19.69 8.94 -4.73
C ASP A 199 19.70 7.61 -5.50
N THR A 200 19.74 6.49 -4.80
CA THR A 200 19.67 5.15 -5.41
C THR A 200 18.35 4.97 -6.17
N MET A 201 17.23 5.30 -5.54
CA MET A 201 15.91 5.25 -6.17
C MET A 201 15.86 6.11 -7.44
N HIS A 202 16.31 7.36 -7.35
CA HIS A 202 16.38 8.29 -8.47
C HIS A 202 17.21 7.72 -9.63
N ASN A 203 18.40 7.18 -9.33
CA ASN A 203 19.28 6.62 -10.36
C ASN A 203 18.67 5.41 -11.07
N ILE A 204 17.95 4.54 -10.34
CA ILE A 204 17.25 3.39 -10.95
C ILE A 204 16.14 3.89 -11.89
N ILE A 205 15.33 4.84 -11.44
CA ILE A 205 14.24 5.43 -12.26
C ILE A 205 14.82 6.05 -13.52
N ALA A 206 15.78 6.98 -13.40
CA ALA A 206 16.36 7.68 -14.53
C ALA A 206 16.96 6.71 -15.55
N LYS A 207 17.68 5.67 -15.09
CA LYS A 207 18.25 4.66 -15.99
C LYS A 207 17.21 3.80 -16.66
N THR A 208 16.09 3.53 -16.00
CA THR A 208 14.99 2.76 -16.58
C THR A 208 14.24 3.59 -17.63
N GLU A 209 14.01 4.88 -17.36
CA GLU A 209 13.37 5.81 -18.29
C GLU A 209 14.21 6.05 -19.54
N ASP A 210 15.55 6.08 -19.44
CA ASP A 210 16.47 6.22 -20.59
C ASP A 210 16.24 5.16 -21.68
N ILE A 211 15.84 3.95 -21.30
CA ILE A 211 15.65 2.83 -22.23
C ILE A 211 14.18 2.55 -22.58
N TYR A 212 13.25 3.15 -21.85
CA TYR A 212 11.82 2.96 -22.06
C TYR A 212 11.23 4.17 -22.76
N ASN A 213 10.71 3.96 -23.96
CA ASN A 213 10.05 5.02 -24.72
C ASN A 213 8.55 5.00 -24.37
N PHE A 214 8.13 5.88 -23.46
CA PHE A 214 6.74 6.00 -23.02
C PHE A 214 5.79 6.57 -24.09
N ASP A 215 6.33 7.05 -25.24
CA ASP A 215 5.56 7.66 -26.33
C ASP A 215 4.99 6.66 -27.34
N LYS A 216 4.95 5.36 -27.00
CA LYS A 216 4.45 4.31 -27.90
C LYS A 216 3.22 3.62 -27.37
#